data_041adfcfb73efe6c8ba00cd613bee8f9
#
_entry.id   041adfcfb73efe6c8ba00cd613bee8f9
#
_cell.length_a   1.000
_cell.length_b   1.000
_cell.length_c   1.000
_cell.angle_alpha   90.00
_cell.angle_beta   90.00
_cell.angle_gamma   90.00
#
_symmetry.space_group_name_H-M   'P 1'
#
loop_
_entity.id
_entity.type
_entity.pdbx_description
1 polymer ?
#
loop_
_entity_poly.entity_id
_entity_poly.type
_entity_poly.pdbx_seq_one_letter_code
_entity_poly.pdbx_strand_id
1 'polypeptide(L)'
;MRGRHYNPSVSDARPVRFGFAVLVLAACGVALVVDHTRLDSPTMDEPFHTLAAAEYAIAGTYYANLEHPPLVKLFSGFALRAAGARAPKMDVPFSMAMAEQPRPFSFHSPLAPEKLFGVARAPVAVLFFLLVVSAACAVRVWAGDLAGILTAAALAFEPNLLAHAGVVHTDLAAALGFFATLVLAARALERGSLGLWAAAGVALGASLAAKFSCVLLVPMVVLLALVGLLRERREAARAGRPPGLVALRGLLLAGAASAVVLFGSYAVAMRHMSRPEAAKAVRIFLVSRQAPEETIGRVLAISRLSKEAGHYAAGLAGIAVQNRTGGGVNYLHGRLSVDGFWEYFFVAFAVKSSLGFLAILAVACGVAAFRRVRPDVVLLTLVLPPAYLFLTGMATSYNIGIRHMLPVYPLLLAAAVLVLFRALPARAAAAVLLAGTVLQLGETLRVHPHELSFFNEAAGGPANGAAWLNDSNLDWGQDLGRLARRLRERGDEERATIAYFGGGDVPYYAPRATVFVPAGAPVRPGLWAVSSFLMCCGPEATAFHGDPAGAAGLFRLRQAVSTRGMAVDRVGYSIVLYDLKEQKR
;
A
#
# COMPACT_ATOMS: atom_id res chain seq x y z
N MET A 1 -33.64 13.50 25.78
CA MET A 1 -34.15 12.30 25.10
C MET A 1 -33.09 11.21 25.27
N ARG A 2 -33.43 10.14 25.99
CA ARG A 2 -32.52 9.05 26.36
C ARG A 2 -32.12 8.30 25.07
N GLY A 3 -30.83 8.16 24.84
CA GLY A 3 -30.30 7.34 23.76
C GLY A 3 -30.79 5.89 23.92
N ARG A 4 -31.37 5.33 22.89
CA ARG A 4 -31.66 3.89 22.84
C ARG A 4 -30.30 3.18 22.85
N HIS A 5 -29.92 2.68 24.03
CA HIS A 5 -28.91 1.65 24.13
C HIS A 5 -29.41 0.46 23.32
N TYR A 6 -28.57 -0.01 22.39
CA TYR A 6 -28.78 -1.27 21.67
C TYR A 6 -29.01 -2.37 22.70
N ASN A 7 -30.21 -2.98 22.70
CA ASN A 7 -30.56 -4.10 23.55
C ASN A 7 -30.01 -5.38 22.88
N PRO A 8 -29.09 -6.12 23.50
CA PRO A 8 -28.46 -7.30 22.93
C PRO A 8 -29.37 -8.56 22.85
N SER A 9 -30.68 -8.42 22.91
CA SER A 9 -31.63 -9.54 22.94
C SER A 9 -32.13 -10.02 21.60
N VAL A 10 -31.39 -9.82 20.50
CA VAL A 10 -31.72 -10.42 19.17
C VAL A 10 -30.59 -11.36 18.74
N SER A 11 -30.87 -12.64 18.92
CA SER A 11 -30.19 -13.86 18.45
C SER A 11 -28.85 -14.18 19.11
N ASP A 12 -28.86 -15.21 19.93
CA ASP A 12 -27.74 -16.14 20.22
C ASP A 12 -27.23 -16.84 18.96
N ALA A 13 -26.74 -16.08 17.98
CA ALA A 13 -25.85 -16.62 16.97
C ALA A 13 -24.54 -16.93 17.68
N ARG A 14 -24.35 -18.19 18.02
CA ARG A 14 -23.22 -18.71 18.78
C ARG A 14 -21.94 -18.07 18.25
N PRO A 15 -21.01 -17.61 19.12
CA PRO A 15 -19.76 -16.94 18.72
C PRO A 15 -18.95 -17.73 17.68
N VAL A 16 -19.12 -19.06 17.65
CA VAL A 16 -18.56 -19.99 16.68
C VAL A 16 -19.03 -19.70 15.23
N ARG A 17 -20.32 -19.33 15.02
CA ARG A 17 -20.84 -19.05 13.67
C ARG A 17 -20.29 -17.74 13.10
N PHE A 18 -20.15 -16.69 13.90
CA PHE A 18 -19.52 -15.42 13.49
C PHE A 18 -18.06 -15.65 13.10
N GLY A 19 -17.27 -16.26 14.00
CA GLY A 19 -15.84 -16.52 13.75
C GLY A 19 -15.64 -17.34 12.48
N PHE A 20 -16.41 -18.43 12.30
CA PHE A 20 -16.32 -19.26 11.11
C PHE A 20 -16.62 -18.48 9.83
N ALA A 21 -17.71 -17.70 9.79
CA ALA A 21 -18.07 -16.92 8.61
C ALA A 21 -16.98 -15.89 8.23
N VAL A 22 -16.43 -15.17 9.22
CA VAL A 22 -15.37 -14.18 8.98
C VAL A 22 -14.09 -14.85 8.51
N LEU A 23 -13.69 -15.97 9.10
CA LEU A 23 -12.48 -16.70 8.68
C LEU A 23 -12.61 -17.24 7.26
N VAL A 24 -13.79 -17.78 6.88
CA VAL A 24 -14.06 -18.24 5.51
C VAL A 24 -13.97 -17.08 4.52
N LEU A 25 -14.61 -15.95 4.80
CA LEU A 25 -14.56 -14.76 3.91
C LEU A 25 -13.13 -14.25 3.75
N ALA A 26 -12.38 -14.11 4.84
CA ALA A 26 -10.99 -13.70 4.80
C ALA A 26 -10.12 -14.70 4.02
N ALA A 27 -10.36 -16.01 4.18
CA ALA A 27 -9.66 -17.06 3.45
C ALA A 27 -10.01 -17.04 1.95
N CYS A 28 -11.26 -16.76 1.58
CA CYS A 28 -11.65 -16.56 0.17
C CYS A 28 -10.88 -15.39 -0.47
N GLY A 29 -10.79 -14.25 0.23
CA GLY A 29 -9.97 -13.13 -0.25
C GLY A 29 -8.50 -13.51 -0.42
N VAL A 30 -7.90 -14.20 0.56
CA VAL A 30 -6.51 -14.72 0.45
C VAL A 30 -6.37 -15.70 -0.72
N ALA A 31 -7.36 -16.52 -1.00
CA ALA A 31 -7.33 -17.45 -2.14
C ALA A 31 -7.25 -16.67 -3.47
N LEU A 32 -8.00 -15.59 -3.64
CA LEU A 32 -7.90 -14.71 -4.81
C LEU A 32 -6.50 -14.07 -4.91
N VAL A 33 -5.94 -13.60 -3.78
CA VAL A 33 -4.56 -13.06 -3.73
C VAL A 33 -3.55 -14.12 -4.18
N VAL A 34 -3.64 -15.34 -3.68
CA VAL A 34 -2.73 -16.42 -4.06
C VAL A 34 -2.88 -16.78 -5.54
N ASP A 35 -4.08 -16.74 -6.08
CA ASP A 35 -4.33 -17.09 -7.48
C ASP A 35 -3.70 -16.06 -8.44
N HIS A 36 -4.00 -14.75 -8.26
CA HIS A 36 -3.42 -13.73 -9.13
C HIS A 36 -1.89 -13.65 -9.00
N THR A 37 -1.34 -13.79 -7.78
CA THR A 37 0.11 -13.66 -7.55
C THR A 37 0.94 -14.76 -8.19
N ARG A 38 0.36 -15.94 -8.46
CA ARG A 38 1.04 -17.01 -9.20
C ARG A 38 1.33 -16.65 -10.66
N LEU A 39 0.58 -15.70 -11.20
CA LEU A 39 0.67 -15.26 -12.58
C LEU A 39 1.47 -13.95 -12.72
N ASP A 40 1.63 -13.21 -11.63
CA ASP A 40 2.28 -11.91 -11.59
C ASP A 40 3.80 -12.04 -11.53
N SER A 41 4.48 -11.45 -12.51
CA SER A 41 5.90 -11.09 -12.38
C SER A 41 6.09 -10.04 -11.28
N PRO A 42 7.31 -9.87 -10.75
CA PRO A 42 7.53 -8.89 -9.69
C PRO A 42 7.28 -7.47 -10.20
N THR A 43 6.59 -6.68 -9.37
CA THR A 43 6.42 -5.25 -9.60
C THR A 43 7.75 -4.52 -9.49
N MET A 44 7.82 -3.26 -9.94
CA MET A 44 9.05 -2.45 -9.99
C MET A 44 9.79 -2.43 -8.64
N ASP A 45 9.07 -2.31 -7.54
CA ASP A 45 9.65 -2.16 -6.20
C ASP A 45 9.97 -3.50 -5.52
N GLU A 46 9.35 -4.62 -5.92
CA GLU A 46 9.47 -5.91 -5.21
C GLU A 46 10.91 -6.48 -5.16
N PRO A 47 11.75 -6.41 -6.19
CA PRO A 47 13.13 -6.88 -6.08
C PRO A 47 13.92 -6.17 -4.98
N PHE A 48 13.71 -4.85 -4.82
CA PHE A 48 14.36 -4.04 -3.78
C PHE A 48 13.86 -4.42 -2.38
N HIS A 49 12.55 -4.57 -2.23
CA HIS A 49 11.94 -4.97 -0.96
C HIS A 49 12.34 -6.39 -0.56
N THR A 50 12.43 -7.31 -1.53
CA THR A 50 12.77 -8.71 -1.29
C THR A 50 14.25 -8.87 -0.94
N LEU A 51 15.14 -8.13 -1.62
CA LEU A 51 16.56 -8.04 -1.28
C LEU A 51 16.74 -7.51 0.16
N ALA A 52 16.09 -6.39 0.48
CA ALA A 52 16.16 -5.79 1.81
C ALA A 52 15.56 -6.73 2.89
N ALA A 53 14.50 -7.46 2.56
CA ALA A 53 13.92 -8.45 3.47
C ALA A 53 14.94 -9.56 3.83
N ALA A 54 15.63 -10.11 2.84
CA ALA A 54 16.67 -11.10 3.05
C ALA A 54 17.86 -10.51 3.84
N GLU A 55 18.29 -9.30 3.50
CA GLU A 55 19.36 -8.61 4.22
C GLU A 55 19.03 -8.44 5.70
N TYR A 56 17.88 -7.83 6.03
CA TYR A 56 17.52 -7.50 7.41
C TYR A 56 17.32 -8.75 8.28
N ALA A 57 16.60 -9.75 7.75
CA ALA A 57 16.27 -10.94 8.53
C ALA A 57 17.42 -11.95 8.61
N ILE A 58 18.24 -12.08 7.58
CA ILE A 58 19.28 -13.10 7.48
C ILE A 58 20.65 -12.52 7.85
N ALA A 59 21.11 -11.46 7.16
CA ALA A 59 22.39 -10.83 7.43
C ALA A 59 22.37 -9.97 8.71
N GLY A 60 21.25 -9.38 9.07
CA GLY A 60 21.14 -8.47 10.22
C GLY A 60 21.83 -7.12 9.99
N THR A 61 21.87 -6.68 8.75
CA THR A 61 22.35 -5.37 8.31
C THR A 61 21.24 -4.58 7.65
N TYR A 62 21.42 -3.26 7.49
CA TYR A 62 20.36 -2.37 6.99
C TYR A 62 20.95 -1.35 6.02
N TYR A 63 21.31 -1.82 4.82
CA TYR A 63 21.90 -1.01 3.77
C TYR A 63 20.96 -0.84 2.56
N ALA A 64 20.19 -1.89 2.23
CA ALA A 64 19.51 -1.99 0.95
C ALA A 64 18.35 -1.01 0.76
N ASN A 65 17.59 -0.64 1.81
CA ASN A 65 16.41 0.20 1.60
C ASN A 65 16.05 1.02 2.85
N LEU A 66 16.68 2.20 2.99
CA LEU A 66 16.37 3.14 4.07
C LEU A 66 15.08 3.95 3.81
N GLU A 67 14.48 3.83 2.63
CA GLU A 67 13.24 4.54 2.25
C GLU A 67 11.99 4.01 2.96
N HIS A 68 12.09 2.84 3.57
CA HIS A 68 10.97 2.22 4.28
C HIS A 68 11.43 1.55 5.56
N PRO A 69 10.66 1.63 6.66
CA PRO A 69 10.97 0.94 7.91
C PRO A 69 11.01 -0.60 7.77
N PRO A 70 11.57 -1.34 8.76
CA PRO A 70 11.95 -2.73 8.56
C PRO A 70 10.84 -3.77 8.77
N LEU A 71 9.74 -3.48 9.46
CA LEU A 71 8.87 -4.51 10.03
C LEU A 71 8.30 -5.48 8.98
N VAL A 72 7.74 -4.97 7.88
CA VAL A 72 7.18 -5.83 6.81
C VAL A 72 8.29 -6.66 6.17
N LYS A 73 9.44 -6.05 5.94
CA LYS A 73 10.61 -6.73 5.37
C LYS A 73 11.15 -7.82 6.29
N LEU A 74 11.13 -7.61 7.60
CA LEU A 74 11.51 -8.65 8.56
C LEU A 74 10.56 -9.86 8.47
N PHE A 75 9.26 -9.66 8.35
CA PHE A 75 8.32 -10.78 8.19
C PHE A 75 8.58 -11.54 6.88
N SER A 76 8.69 -10.83 5.75
CA SER A 76 9.04 -11.44 4.47
C SER A 76 10.41 -12.11 4.51
N GLY A 77 11.40 -11.49 5.15
CA GLY A 77 12.75 -12.01 5.26
C GLY A 77 12.87 -13.24 6.16
N PHE A 78 12.11 -13.34 7.25
CA PHE A 78 12.04 -14.56 8.05
C PHE A 78 11.37 -15.71 7.29
N ALA A 79 10.34 -15.43 6.50
CA ALA A 79 9.74 -16.43 5.60
C ALA A 79 10.76 -16.90 4.54
N LEU A 80 11.51 -15.98 3.94
CA LEU A 80 12.59 -16.30 3.00
C LEU A 80 13.69 -17.14 3.65
N ARG A 81 14.13 -16.79 4.86
CA ARG A 81 15.09 -17.58 5.63
C ARG A 81 14.60 -19.00 5.86
N ALA A 82 13.34 -19.17 6.27
CA ALA A 82 12.73 -20.48 6.47
C ALA A 82 12.64 -21.30 5.16
N ALA A 83 12.51 -20.64 4.01
CA ALA A 83 12.52 -21.28 2.69
C ALA A 83 13.93 -21.58 2.15
N GLY A 84 14.99 -21.23 2.90
CA GLY A 84 16.39 -21.51 2.52
C GLY A 84 17.06 -20.41 1.68
N ALA A 85 16.49 -19.21 1.62
CA ALA A 85 17.16 -18.08 0.97
C ALA A 85 18.45 -17.70 1.71
N ARG A 86 19.43 -17.25 0.93
CA ARG A 86 20.69 -16.71 1.44
C ARG A 86 20.71 -15.20 1.31
N ALA A 87 21.25 -14.50 2.32
CA ALA A 87 21.43 -13.07 2.21
C ALA A 87 22.56 -12.73 1.22
N PRO A 88 22.38 -11.67 0.42
CA PRO A 88 23.49 -11.12 -0.32
C PRO A 88 24.50 -10.49 0.65
N LYS A 89 25.78 -10.50 0.29
CA LYS A 89 26.75 -9.67 0.97
C LYS A 89 26.55 -8.22 0.54
N MET A 90 26.18 -7.37 1.48
CA MET A 90 25.98 -5.94 1.25
C MET A 90 27.12 -5.20 1.96
N ASP A 91 28.12 -4.79 1.19
CA ASP A 91 29.29 -4.07 1.73
C ASP A 91 29.19 -2.55 1.48
N VAL A 92 28.23 -2.11 0.67
CA VAL A 92 28.09 -0.72 0.21
C VAL A 92 26.64 -0.25 0.39
N PRO A 93 26.43 0.93 1.01
CA PRO A 93 25.09 1.50 1.12
C PRO A 93 24.51 1.92 -0.23
N PHE A 94 23.21 1.76 -0.31
CA PHE A 94 22.16 2.10 -1.26
C PHE A 94 22.47 2.81 -2.60
N SER A 95 23.30 3.84 -2.66
CA SER A 95 23.25 4.79 -3.78
C SER A 95 23.87 4.33 -5.11
N MET A 96 24.79 3.38 -5.08
CA MET A 96 25.49 2.94 -6.31
C MET A 96 25.27 1.45 -6.64
N ALA A 97 24.99 0.62 -5.65
CA ALA A 97 24.80 -0.81 -5.83
C ALA A 97 23.36 -1.22 -6.12
N MET A 98 22.38 -0.32 -5.90
CA MET A 98 20.96 -0.64 -5.97
C MET A 98 20.43 -0.83 -7.39
N ALA A 99 21.01 -0.19 -8.39
CA ALA A 99 20.56 -0.40 -9.76
C ALA A 99 20.88 -1.82 -10.28
N GLU A 100 21.90 -2.47 -9.74
CA GLU A 100 22.43 -3.74 -10.28
C GLU A 100 22.18 -4.95 -9.37
N GLN A 101 22.15 -4.80 -8.04
CA GLN A 101 22.09 -5.93 -7.11
C GLN A 101 20.70 -6.61 -6.94
N PRO A 102 19.55 -5.95 -7.02
CA PRO A 102 18.27 -6.63 -6.85
C PRO A 102 17.98 -7.68 -7.91
N ARG A 103 18.39 -7.46 -9.16
CA ARG A 103 18.23 -8.42 -10.25
C ARG A 103 19.01 -9.71 -10.03
N PRO A 104 20.34 -9.71 -9.82
CA PRO A 104 21.08 -10.92 -9.50
C PRO A 104 20.52 -11.66 -8.30
N PHE A 105 20.15 -10.96 -7.23
CA PHE A 105 19.52 -11.59 -6.06
C PHE A 105 18.21 -12.27 -6.43
N SER A 106 17.35 -11.62 -7.21
CA SER A 106 16.01 -12.11 -7.53
C SER A 106 16.00 -13.25 -8.56
N PHE A 107 16.89 -13.19 -9.55
CA PHE A 107 16.85 -14.08 -10.72
C PHE A 107 18.03 -15.06 -10.81
N HIS A 108 19.08 -14.91 -9.99
CA HIS A 108 20.24 -15.82 -9.94
C HIS A 108 20.47 -16.39 -8.53
N SER A 109 19.51 -16.30 -7.62
CA SER A 109 19.57 -16.92 -6.29
C SER A 109 19.31 -18.43 -6.37
N PRO A 110 19.67 -19.20 -5.31
CA PRO A 110 19.34 -20.64 -5.25
C PRO A 110 17.85 -20.95 -5.28
N LEU A 111 16.99 -19.99 -4.91
CA LEU A 111 15.55 -20.13 -5.03
C LEU A 111 15.08 -19.61 -6.39
N ALA A 112 14.25 -20.39 -7.10
CA ALA A 112 13.59 -19.91 -8.29
C ALA A 112 12.78 -18.64 -8.01
N PRO A 113 12.77 -17.65 -8.92
CA PRO A 113 12.10 -16.36 -8.72
C PRO A 113 10.65 -16.49 -8.27
N GLU A 114 9.88 -17.40 -8.86
CA GLU A 114 8.47 -17.63 -8.51
C GLU A 114 8.32 -18.05 -7.04
N LYS A 115 9.22 -18.92 -6.56
CA LYS A 115 9.24 -19.34 -5.16
C LYS A 115 9.73 -18.23 -4.25
N LEU A 116 10.75 -17.48 -4.68
CA LEU A 116 11.33 -16.36 -3.92
C LEU A 116 10.25 -15.30 -3.64
N PHE A 117 9.59 -14.80 -4.70
CA PHE A 117 8.54 -13.78 -4.58
C PHE A 117 7.29 -14.34 -3.90
N GLY A 118 6.85 -15.57 -4.22
CA GLY A 118 5.70 -16.19 -3.58
C GLY A 118 5.86 -16.31 -2.06
N VAL A 119 7.04 -16.73 -1.58
CA VAL A 119 7.35 -16.79 -0.15
C VAL A 119 7.41 -15.38 0.46
N ALA A 120 8.01 -14.41 -0.22
CA ALA A 120 8.11 -13.05 0.29
C ALA A 120 6.74 -12.33 0.37
N ARG A 121 5.80 -12.65 -0.51
CA ARG A 121 4.42 -12.11 -0.57
C ARG A 121 3.50 -12.70 0.51
N ALA A 122 3.74 -13.94 0.93
CA ALA A 122 2.87 -14.63 1.89
C ALA A 122 2.60 -13.85 3.20
N PRO A 123 3.57 -13.22 3.88
CA PRO A 123 3.31 -12.41 5.06
C PRO A 123 2.40 -11.20 4.79
N VAL A 124 2.43 -10.62 3.58
CA VAL A 124 1.56 -9.51 3.22
C VAL A 124 0.12 -9.99 3.05
N ALA A 125 -0.10 -11.17 2.47
CA ALA A 125 -1.41 -11.81 2.43
C ALA A 125 -1.96 -12.12 3.83
N VAL A 126 -1.09 -12.49 4.79
CA VAL A 126 -1.49 -12.63 6.21
C VAL A 126 -1.92 -11.28 6.81
N LEU A 127 -1.24 -10.18 6.49
CA LEU A 127 -1.66 -8.84 6.96
C LEU A 127 -3.05 -8.47 6.41
N PHE A 128 -3.36 -8.84 5.17
CA PHE A 128 -4.70 -8.67 4.60
C PHE A 128 -5.74 -9.49 5.36
N PHE A 129 -5.46 -10.76 5.61
CA PHE A 129 -6.34 -11.60 6.44
C PHE A 129 -6.62 -10.96 7.80
N LEU A 130 -5.57 -10.46 8.47
CA LEU A 130 -5.69 -9.79 9.77
C LEU A 130 -6.48 -8.48 9.67
N LEU A 131 -6.37 -7.72 8.57
CA LEU A 131 -7.17 -6.53 8.34
C LEU A 131 -8.66 -6.86 8.26
N VAL A 132 -9.04 -7.86 7.46
CA VAL A 132 -10.44 -8.29 7.30
C VAL A 132 -11.02 -8.76 8.65
N VAL A 133 -10.29 -9.62 9.36
CA VAL A 133 -10.73 -10.15 10.67
C VAL A 133 -10.84 -9.04 11.71
N SER A 134 -9.84 -8.16 11.81
CA SER A 134 -9.84 -7.08 12.81
C SER A 134 -10.97 -6.07 12.56
N ALA A 135 -11.24 -5.74 11.29
CA ALA A 135 -12.34 -4.85 10.94
C ALA A 135 -13.72 -5.47 11.25
N ALA A 136 -13.91 -6.74 10.92
CA ALA A 136 -15.14 -7.47 11.28
C ALA A 136 -15.37 -7.51 12.79
N CYS A 137 -14.33 -7.84 13.55
CA CYS A 137 -14.39 -7.90 15.01
C CYS A 137 -14.67 -6.52 15.63
N ALA A 138 -14.07 -5.46 15.10
CA ALA A 138 -14.29 -4.10 15.57
C ALA A 138 -15.74 -3.66 15.32
N VAL A 139 -16.24 -3.82 14.10
CA VAL A 139 -17.61 -3.45 13.73
C VAL A 139 -18.64 -4.28 14.49
N ARG A 140 -18.38 -5.58 14.69
CA ARG A 140 -19.22 -6.44 15.53
C ARG A 140 -19.51 -5.85 16.90
N VAL A 141 -18.48 -5.30 17.54
CA VAL A 141 -18.60 -4.71 18.89
C VAL A 141 -19.60 -3.55 18.93
N TRP A 142 -19.70 -2.78 17.84
CA TRP A 142 -20.53 -1.57 17.77
C TRP A 142 -21.88 -1.78 17.08
N ALA A 143 -21.99 -2.78 16.17
CA ALA A 143 -23.16 -2.96 15.32
C ALA A 143 -23.65 -4.43 15.23
N GLY A 144 -23.01 -5.37 15.95
CA GLY A 144 -23.44 -6.77 16.04
C GLY A 144 -22.86 -7.67 14.94
N ASP A 145 -23.18 -8.97 15.05
CA ASP A 145 -22.56 -10.04 14.24
C ASP A 145 -22.79 -9.87 12.75
N LEU A 146 -24.02 -9.56 12.33
CA LEU A 146 -24.36 -9.38 10.91
C LEU A 146 -23.56 -8.24 10.27
N ALA A 147 -23.43 -7.11 10.97
CA ALA A 147 -22.65 -5.96 10.51
C ALA A 147 -21.16 -6.33 10.34
N GLY A 148 -20.60 -7.08 11.31
CA GLY A 148 -19.22 -7.56 11.23
C GLY A 148 -18.98 -8.52 10.06
N ILE A 149 -19.89 -9.47 9.80
CA ILE A 149 -19.79 -10.42 8.68
C ILE A 149 -19.85 -9.66 7.35
N LEU A 150 -20.77 -8.72 7.19
CA LEU A 150 -20.89 -7.91 5.96
C LEU A 150 -19.68 -7.00 5.76
N THR A 151 -19.08 -6.49 6.83
CA THR A 151 -17.80 -5.77 6.78
C THR A 151 -16.67 -6.68 6.27
N ALA A 152 -16.59 -7.91 6.79
CA ALA A 152 -15.61 -8.87 6.30
C ALA A 152 -15.79 -9.17 4.81
N ALA A 153 -17.03 -9.40 4.35
CA ALA A 153 -17.32 -9.66 2.94
C ALA A 153 -16.91 -8.48 2.04
N ALA A 154 -17.27 -7.26 2.42
CA ALA A 154 -16.92 -6.08 1.63
C ALA A 154 -15.41 -5.82 1.56
N LEU A 155 -14.64 -6.04 2.64
CA LEU A 155 -13.19 -5.89 2.61
C LEU A 155 -12.49 -7.05 1.90
N ALA A 156 -12.99 -8.28 2.07
CA ALA A 156 -12.38 -9.46 1.45
C ALA A 156 -12.38 -9.43 -0.08
N PHE A 157 -13.31 -8.69 -0.67
CA PHE A 157 -13.47 -8.58 -2.13
C PHE A 157 -13.21 -7.17 -2.66
N GLU A 158 -12.54 -6.31 -1.89
CA GLU A 158 -12.15 -4.97 -2.36
C GLU A 158 -10.92 -5.08 -3.29
N PRO A 159 -11.04 -4.69 -4.59
CA PRO A 159 -10.00 -4.99 -5.58
C PRO A 159 -8.64 -4.34 -5.28
N ASN A 160 -8.60 -3.12 -4.73
CA ASN A 160 -7.31 -2.49 -4.40
C ASN A 160 -6.64 -3.14 -3.18
N LEU A 161 -7.41 -3.61 -2.19
CA LEU A 161 -6.86 -4.36 -1.07
C LEU A 161 -6.30 -5.71 -1.53
N LEU A 162 -7.03 -6.43 -2.40
CA LEU A 162 -6.57 -7.69 -3.01
C LEU A 162 -5.29 -7.47 -3.81
N ALA A 163 -5.24 -6.48 -4.70
CA ALA A 163 -4.08 -6.16 -5.52
C ALA A 163 -2.81 -5.97 -4.67
N HIS A 164 -2.90 -5.16 -3.61
CA HIS A 164 -1.75 -4.85 -2.77
C HIS A 164 -1.46 -5.89 -1.69
N ALA A 165 -2.36 -6.84 -1.44
CA ALA A 165 -2.11 -8.01 -0.60
C ALA A 165 -1.14 -9.02 -1.26
N GLY A 166 -1.02 -8.97 -2.58
CA GLY A 166 -0.14 -9.82 -3.38
C GLY A 166 1.23 -9.22 -3.70
N VAL A 167 1.61 -8.09 -3.12
CA VAL A 167 2.87 -7.38 -3.43
C VAL A 167 3.72 -7.22 -2.18
N VAL A 168 5.03 -7.48 -2.27
CA VAL A 168 5.97 -7.25 -1.16
C VAL A 168 6.16 -5.75 -0.96
N HIS A 169 5.20 -5.11 -0.30
CA HIS A 169 5.21 -3.68 -0.04
C HIS A 169 4.60 -3.34 1.34
N THR A 170 4.68 -2.09 1.74
CA THR A 170 4.33 -1.62 3.09
C THR A 170 2.90 -1.07 3.22
N ASP A 171 2.18 -0.94 2.11
CA ASP A 171 0.90 -0.22 2.03
C ASP A 171 -0.22 -0.92 2.81
N LEU A 172 -0.31 -2.24 2.69
CA LEU A 172 -1.33 -3.01 3.40
C LEU A 172 -1.09 -3.04 4.91
N ALA A 173 0.19 -3.08 5.32
CA ALA A 173 0.54 -2.95 6.73
C ALA A 173 0.15 -1.58 7.29
N ALA A 174 0.27 -0.51 6.50
CA ALA A 174 -0.21 0.81 6.87
C ALA A 174 -1.74 0.82 7.01
N ALA A 175 -2.49 0.19 6.10
CA ALA A 175 -3.95 0.09 6.20
C ALA A 175 -4.41 -0.62 7.47
N LEU A 176 -3.82 -1.78 7.79
CA LEU A 176 -4.06 -2.50 9.04
C LEU A 176 -3.66 -1.66 10.25
N GLY A 177 -2.51 -1.02 10.18
CA GLY A 177 -1.96 -0.21 11.27
C GLY A 177 -2.83 1.00 11.60
N PHE A 178 -3.26 1.77 10.60
CA PHE A 178 -4.20 2.87 10.77
C PHE A 178 -5.50 2.39 11.42
N PHE A 179 -6.09 1.35 10.86
CA PHE A 179 -7.35 0.83 11.38
C PHE A 179 -7.22 0.32 12.81
N ALA A 180 -6.26 -0.55 13.09
CA ALA A 180 -6.08 -1.16 14.41
C ALA A 180 -5.73 -0.11 15.48
N THR A 181 -4.80 0.81 15.20
CA THR A 181 -4.40 1.87 16.16
C THR A 181 -5.59 2.73 16.57
N LEU A 182 -6.35 3.22 15.57
CA LEU A 182 -7.47 4.14 15.83
C LEU A 182 -8.63 3.45 16.53
N VAL A 183 -8.96 2.23 16.11
CA VAL A 183 -10.02 1.43 16.75
C VAL A 183 -9.66 1.11 18.20
N LEU A 184 -8.44 0.65 18.47
CA LEU A 184 -7.99 0.34 19.83
C LEU A 184 -7.96 1.59 20.72
N ALA A 185 -7.49 2.74 20.19
CA ALA A 185 -7.50 4.00 20.93
C ALA A 185 -8.93 4.48 21.24
N ALA A 186 -9.86 4.40 20.26
CA ALA A 186 -11.27 4.71 20.49
C ALA A 186 -11.89 3.80 21.56
N ARG A 187 -11.61 2.50 21.50
CA ARG A 187 -12.07 1.53 22.52
C ARG A 187 -11.45 1.78 23.88
N ALA A 188 -10.19 2.20 23.91
CA ALA A 188 -9.51 2.57 25.16
C ALA A 188 -10.21 3.75 25.85
N LEU A 189 -10.63 4.76 25.05
CA LEU A 189 -11.41 5.90 25.54
C LEU A 189 -12.80 5.48 26.04
N GLU A 190 -13.51 4.64 25.29
CA GLU A 190 -14.86 4.18 25.68
C GLU A 190 -14.85 3.38 26.99
N ARG A 191 -13.81 2.58 27.23
CA ARG A 191 -13.73 1.67 28.38
C ARG A 191 -12.87 2.19 29.53
N GLY A 192 -12.17 3.29 29.35
CA GLY A 192 -11.21 3.78 30.34
C GLY A 192 -10.08 2.77 30.60
N SER A 193 -9.62 2.03 29.59
CA SER A 193 -8.73 0.87 29.76
C SER A 193 -7.29 1.18 29.37
N LEU A 194 -6.37 1.10 30.32
CA LEU A 194 -4.92 1.21 30.07
C LEU A 194 -4.38 0.05 29.21
N GLY A 195 -4.94 -1.16 29.34
CA GLY A 195 -4.56 -2.30 28.50
C GLY A 195 -4.88 -2.07 27.02
N LEU A 196 -6.02 -1.45 26.70
CA LEU A 196 -6.36 -1.07 25.32
C LEU A 196 -5.48 0.08 24.81
N TRP A 197 -5.05 1.02 25.67
CA TRP A 197 -4.06 2.04 25.32
C TRP A 197 -2.70 1.41 25.01
N ALA A 198 -2.25 0.43 25.80
CA ALA A 198 -1.02 -0.32 25.51
C ALA A 198 -1.12 -1.05 24.17
N ALA A 199 -2.25 -1.72 23.89
CA ALA A 199 -2.49 -2.39 22.63
C ALA A 199 -2.50 -1.39 21.43
N ALA A 200 -3.12 -0.21 21.59
CA ALA A 200 -3.07 0.87 20.61
C ALA A 200 -1.62 1.35 20.38
N GLY A 201 -0.79 1.40 21.42
CA GLY A 201 0.62 1.73 21.35
C GLY A 201 1.44 0.68 20.58
N VAL A 202 1.17 -0.61 20.82
CA VAL A 202 1.79 -1.71 20.05
C VAL A 202 1.40 -1.59 18.57
N ALA A 203 0.13 -1.37 18.26
CA ALA A 203 -0.34 -1.17 16.89
C ALA A 203 0.27 0.08 16.23
N LEU A 204 0.38 1.20 16.97
CA LEU A 204 1.06 2.41 16.50
C LEU A 204 2.54 2.16 16.22
N GLY A 205 3.26 1.49 17.12
CA GLY A 205 4.67 1.16 16.94
C GLY A 205 4.90 0.25 15.73
N ALA A 206 4.04 -0.75 15.53
CA ALA A 206 4.06 -1.61 14.35
C ALA A 206 3.79 -0.82 13.07
N SER A 207 2.86 0.14 13.11
CA SER A 207 2.54 1.02 11.98
C SER A 207 3.74 1.91 11.61
N LEU A 208 4.36 2.56 12.60
CA LEU A 208 5.54 3.40 12.42
C LEU A 208 6.74 2.58 11.90
N ALA A 209 6.85 1.31 12.34
CA ALA A 209 7.88 0.38 11.88
C ALA A 209 7.58 -0.26 10.52
N ALA A 210 6.35 -0.08 9.98
CA ALA A 210 5.95 -0.58 8.68
C ALA A 210 6.10 0.45 7.57
N LYS A 211 5.64 1.69 7.78
CA LYS A 211 5.66 2.75 6.75
C LYS A 211 5.81 4.14 7.37
N PHE A 212 6.68 4.98 6.80
CA PHE A 212 6.92 6.33 7.33
C PHE A 212 5.68 7.23 7.34
N SER A 213 4.78 7.07 6.36
CA SER A 213 3.52 7.85 6.35
C SER A 213 2.62 7.55 7.56
N CYS A 214 2.86 6.46 8.29
CA CYS A 214 2.16 6.17 9.54
C CYS A 214 2.50 7.16 10.68
N VAL A 215 3.51 8.02 10.51
CA VAL A 215 3.74 9.15 11.44
C VAL A 215 2.50 10.06 11.55
N LEU A 216 1.67 10.10 10.51
CA LEU A 216 0.38 10.81 10.50
C LEU A 216 -0.63 10.27 11.53
N LEU A 217 -0.44 9.05 12.07
CA LEU A 217 -1.24 8.52 13.18
C LEU A 217 -0.96 9.21 14.52
N VAL A 218 0.26 9.70 14.71
CA VAL A 218 0.69 10.27 16.00
C VAL A 218 -0.22 11.43 16.43
N PRO A 219 -0.44 12.48 15.61
CA PRO A 219 -1.35 13.57 16.00
C PRO A 219 -2.79 13.10 16.22
N MET A 220 -3.25 12.07 15.52
CA MET A 220 -4.60 11.51 15.70
C MET A 220 -4.75 10.82 17.07
N VAL A 221 -3.76 10.02 17.48
CA VAL A 221 -3.76 9.35 18.79
C VAL A 221 -3.66 10.39 19.92
N VAL A 222 -2.83 11.42 19.74
CA VAL A 222 -2.73 12.54 20.70
C VAL A 222 -4.07 13.27 20.80
N LEU A 223 -4.73 13.56 19.68
CA LEU A 223 -6.04 14.22 19.67
C LEU A 223 -7.09 13.39 20.40
N LEU A 224 -7.13 12.07 20.18
CA LEU A 224 -8.03 11.17 20.91
C LEU A 224 -7.76 11.19 22.41
N ALA A 225 -6.49 11.17 22.82
CA ALA A 225 -6.13 11.27 24.24
C ALA A 225 -6.54 12.62 24.85
N LEU A 226 -6.39 13.72 24.12
CA LEU A 226 -6.85 15.05 24.56
C LEU A 226 -8.37 15.10 24.72
N VAL A 227 -9.12 14.52 23.77
CA VAL A 227 -10.59 14.40 23.90
C VAL A 227 -10.95 13.60 25.14
N GLY A 228 -10.25 12.50 25.42
CA GLY A 228 -10.42 11.71 26.64
C GLY A 228 -10.15 12.52 27.90
N LEU A 229 -9.03 13.22 27.95
CA LEU A 229 -8.65 14.06 29.10
C LEU A 229 -9.66 15.17 29.36
N LEU A 230 -10.16 15.82 28.30
CA LEU A 230 -11.20 16.86 28.43
C LEU A 230 -12.51 16.30 28.96
N ARG A 231 -12.90 15.08 28.56
CA ARG A 231 -14.08 14.37 29.09
C ARG A 231 -13.89 14.05 30.55
N GLU A 232 -12.78 13.44 30.95
CA GLU A 232 -12.45 13.11 32.32
C GLU A 232 -12.51 14.34 33.25
N ARG A 233 -11.92 15.46 32.78
CA ARG A 233 -11.97 16.72 33.54
C ARG A 233 -13.37 17.27 33.70
N ARG A 234 -14.21 17.24 32.64
CA ARG A 234 -15.61 17.70 32.72
C ARG A 234 -16.44 16.83 33.63
N GLU A 235 -16.28 15.51 33.57
CA GLU A 235 -16.98 14.56 34.45
C GLU A 235 -16.53 14.72 35.91
N ALA A 236 -15.24 14.89 36.15
CA ALA A 236 -14.67 15.10 37.46
C ALA A 236 -15.18 16.41 38.09
N ALA A 237 -15.20 17.51 37.34
CA ALA A 237 -15.72 18.79 37.77
C ALA A 237 -17.21 18.72 38.11
N ARG A 238 -18.03 18.00 37.33
CA ARG A 238 -19.46 17.78 37.62
C ARG A 238 -19.68 16.93 38.87
N ALA A 239 -18.75 16.02 39.16
CA ALA A 239 -18.81 15.11 40.28
C ALA A 239 -18.09 15.64 41.54
N GLY A 240 -17.50 16.83 41.49
CA GLY A 240 -16.75 17.42 42.62
C GLY A 240 -15.50 16.61 43.00
N ARG A 241 -14.87 15.90 42.11
CA ARG A 241 -13.70 15.04 42.37
C ARG A 241 -12.53 15.34 41.41
N PRO A 242 -11.28 14.97 41.77
CA PRO A 242 -10.15 15.13 40.85
C PRO A 242 -10.30 14.23 39.62
N PRO A 243 -9.75 14.64 38.42
CA PRO A 243 -9.80 13.83 37.21
C PRO A 243 -8.92 12.58 37.33
N GLY A 244 -9.36 11.46 36.77
CA GLY A 244 -8.67 10.18 36.84
C GLY A 244 -7.37 10.09 36.01
N LEU A 245 -7.17 10.99 35.04
CA LEU A 245 -6.01 11.06 34.13
C LEU A 245 -5.71 9.75 33.40
N VAL A 246 -6.74 8.92 33.16
CA VAL A 246 -6.59 7.63 32.47
C VAL A 246 -6.13 7.83 31.04
N ALA A 247 -6.66 8.85 30.33
CA ALA A 247 -6.27 9.16 28.97
C ALA A 247 -4.79 9.63 28.87
N LEU A 248 -4.32 10.43 29.85
CA LEU A 248 -2.92 10.86 29.91
C LEU A 248 -1.97 9.69 30.18
N ARG A 249 -2.28 8.87 31.20
CA ARG A 249 -1.51 7.66 31.51
C ARG A 249 -1.53 6.68 30.33
N GLY A 250 -2.67 6.55 29.66
CA GLY A 250 -2.85 5.75 28.46
C GLY A 250 -1.98 6.23 27.30
N LEU A 251 -1.92 7.54 27.04
CA LEU A 251 -1.05 8.12 26.01
C LEU A 251 0.43 7.85 26.29
N LEU A 252 0.88 8.03 27.53
CA LEU A 252 2.26 7.74 27.92
C LEU A 252 2.60 6.25 27.73
N LEU A 253 1.69 5.37 28.15
CA LEU A 253 1.84 3.92 27.98
C LEU A 253 1.86 3.52 26.50
N ALA A 254 0.96 4.12 25.69
CA ALA A 254 0.93 3.88 24.25
C ALA A 254 2.22 4.38 23.57
N GLY A 255 2.74 5.54 23.97
CA GLY A 255 4.03 6.05 23.49
C GLY A 255 5.19 5.12 23.84
N ALA A 256 5.27 4.64 25.08
CA ALA A 256 6.31 3.68 25.50
C ALA A 256 6.22 2.36 24.73
N ALA A 257 5.01 1.77 24.63
CA ALA A 257 4.79 0.54 23.86
C ALA A 257 5.14 0.71 22.38
N SER A 258 4.78 1.86 21.79
CA SER A 258 5.11 2.21 20.42
C SER A 258 6.63 2.29 20.20
N ALA A 259 7.35 2.94 21.10
CA ALA A 259 8.81 3.05 21.03
C ALA A 259 9.49 1.68 21.11
N VAL A 260 9.03 0.80 22.00
CA VAL A 260 9.56 -0.57 22.12
C VAL A 260 9.40 -1.34 20.81
N VAL A 261 8.21 -1.32 20.18
CA VAL A 261 7.97 -2.03 18.93
C VAL A 261 8.76 -1.41 17.78
N LEU A 262 8.74 -0.09 17.65
CA LEU A 262 9.45 0.64 16.61
C LEU A 262 10.96 0.35 16.66
N PHE A 263 11.60 0.71 17.78
CA PHE A 263 13.06 0.57 17.90
C PHE A 263 13.50 -0.87 18.06
N GLY A 264 12.67 -1.75 18.63
CA GLY A 264 12.92 -3.19 18.66
C GLY A 264 13.00 -3.80 17.27
N SER A 265 12.12 -3.38 16.33
CA SER A 265 12.17 -3.86 14.95
C SER A 265 13.44 -3.41 14.22
N TYR A 266 13.90 -2.18 14.43
CA TYR A 266 15.18 -1.69 13.91
C TYR A 266 16.37 -2.43 14.54
N ALA A 267 16.35 -2.66 15.87
CA ALA A 267 17.39 -3.40 16.57
C ALA A 267 17.57 -4.82 16.01
N VAL A 268 16.46 -5.52 15.70
CA VAL A 268 16.49 -6.84 15.04
C VAL A 268 17.06 -6.73 13.63
N ALA A 269 16.64 -5.76 12.83
CA ALA A 269 17.10 -5.59 11.46
C ALA A 269 18.59 -5.20 11.38
N MET A 270 19.10 -4.47 12.37
CA MET A 270 20.47 -3.93 12.43
C MET A 270 21.37 -4.64 13.44
N ARG A 271 21.02 -5.86 13.85
CA ARG A 271 21.69 -6.54 14.99
C ARG A 271 23.19 -6.74 14.77
N HIS A 272 23.65 -6.86 13.54
CA HIS A 272 25.06 -7.05 13.19
C HIS A 272 25.75 -5.78 12.65
N MET A 273 25.07 -4.63 12.64
CA MET A 273 25.69 -3.35 12.29
C MET A 273 26.28 -2.66 13.51
N SER A 274 27.51 -2.21 13.38
CA SER A 274 28.13 -1.28 14.34
C SER A 274 27.55 0.13 14.21
N ARG A 275 27.72 0.97 15.24
CA ARG A 275 27.29 2.39 15.17
C ARG A 275 28.00 3.19 14.07
N PRO A 276 29.33 3.05 13.84
CA PRO A 276 29.99 3.73 12.74
C PRO A 276 29.46 3.33 11.36
N GLU A 277 29.21 2.04 11.12
CA GLU A 277 28.61 1.54 9.85
C GLU A 277 27.22 2.12 9.63
N ALA A 278 26.39 2.11 10.68
CA ALA A 278 25.07 2.69 10.64
C ALA A 278 25.09 4.19 10.30
N ALA A 279 25.98 4.96 10.95
CA ALA A 279 26.14 6.38 10.67
C ALA A 279 26.65 6.64 9.23
N LYS A 280 27.56 5.79 8.72
CA LYS A 280 28.03 5.85 7.34
C LYS A 280 26.88 5.61 6.35
N ALA A 281 26.06 4.57 6.59
CA ALA A 281 24.90 4.26 5.76
C ALA A 281 23.90 5.44 5.70
N VAL A 282 23.59 6.01 6.87
CA VAL A 282 22.72 7.20 6.99
C VAL A 282 23.28 8.38 6.19
N ARG A 283 24.56 8.69 6.33
CA ARG A 283 25.18 9.79 5.59
C ARG A 283 25.09 9.60 4.08
N ILE A 284 25.47 8.41 3.58
CA ILE A 284 25.42 8.11 2.14
C ILE A 284 24.00 8.21 1.61
N PHE A 285 23.03 7.67 2.33
CA PHE A 285 21.61 7.78 1.95
C PHE A 285 21.14 9.23 1.86
N LEU A 286 21.43 10.06 2.86
CA LEU A 286 20.99 11.46 2.86
C LEU A 286 21.71 12.30 1.79
N VAL A 287 23.00 12.04 1.53
CA VAL A 287 23.76 12.69 0.44
C VAL A 287 23.17 12.30 -0.93
N SER A 288 22.84 11.02 -1.14
CA SER A 288 22.21 10.56 -2.38
C SER A 288 20.83 11.18 -2.63
N ARG A 289 20.15 11.62 -1.57
CA ARG A 289 18.89 12.36 -1.61
C ARG A 289 19.07 13.88 -1.70
N GLN A 290 20.31 14.37 -1.82
CA GLN A 290 20.62 15.80 -1.84
C GLN A 290 20.08 16.55 -0.61
N ALA A 291 20.08 15.88 0.55
CA ALA A 291 19.66 16.50 1.80
C ALA A 291 20.62 17.64 2.19
N PRO A 292 20.11 18.76 2.74
CA PRO A 292 20.95 19.83 3.26
C PRO A 292 21.94 19.30 4.33
N GLU A 293 23.18 19.82 4.33
CA GLU A 293 24.22 19.40 5.29
C GLU A 293 23.77 19.59 6.75
N GLU A 294 22.98 20.61 7.05
CA GLU A 294 22.40 20.81 8.38
C GLU A 294 21.48 19.64 8.77
N THR A 295 20.65 19.14 7.84
CA THR A 295 19.78 17.98 8.07
C THR A 295 20.64 16.72 8.29
N ILE A 296 21.69 16.52 7.48
CA ILE A 296 22.63 15.41 7.63
C ILE A 296 23.28 15.47 9.02
N GLY A 297 23.79 16.64 9.42
CA GLY A 297 24.42 16.84 10.74
C GLY A 297 23.48 16.52 11.90
N ARG A 298 22.21 16.98 11.84
CA ARG A 298 21.20 16.68 12.87
C ARG A 298 20.88 15.18 12.97
N VAL A 299 20.70 14.49 11.84
CA VAL A 299 20.42 13.06 11.83
C VAL A 299 21.62 12.24 12.31
N LEU A 300 22.84 12.61 11.93
CA LEU A 300 24.05 11.98 12.43
C LEU A 300 24.24 12.18 13.95
N ALA A 301 23.83 13.31 14.51
CA ALA A 301 23.82 13.50 15.96
C ALA A 301 22.87 12.51 16.66
N ILE A 302 21.67 12.27 16.10
CA ILE A 302 20.73 11.24 16.58
C ILE A 302 21.38 9.84 16.47
N SER A 303 22.05 9.54 15.34
CA SER A 303 22.71 8.25 15.10
C SER A 303 23.82 7.95 16.12
N ARG A 304 24.48 8.98 16.68
CA ARG A 304 25.49 8.81 17.75
C ARG A 304 24.84 8.34 19.06
N LEU A 305 23.60 8.73 19.32
CA LEU A 305 22.84 8.33 20.52
C LEU A 305 22.25 6.91 20.34
N SER A 306 21.57 6.67 19.22
CA SER A 306 20.99 5.38 18.84
C SER A 306 21.06 5.20 17.33
N LYS A 307 21.67 4.08 16.88
CA LYS A 307 21.71 3.73 15.45
C LYS A 307 20.31 3.50 14.88
N GLU A 308 19.40 2.94 15.67
CA GLU A 308 18.02 2.67 15.33
C GLU A 308 17.24 3.98 15.09
N ALA A 309 17.34 4.90 16.05
CA ALA A 309 16.70 6.21 15.94
C ALA A 309 17.29 7.04 14.78
N GLY A 310 18.60 6.95 14.55
CA GLY A 310 19.28 7.59 13.43
C GLY A 310 18.76 7.09 12.06
N HIS A 311 18.58 5.78 11.90
CA HIS A 311 18.02 5.21 10.66
C HIS A 311 16.56 5.62 10.45
N TYR A 312 15.74 5.60 11.50
CA TYR A 312 14.36 6.07 11.40
C TYR A 312 14.30 7.56 11.02
N ALA A 313 15.11 8.38 11.67
CA ALA A 313 15.20 9.82 11.37
C ALA A 313 15.72 10.08 9.94
N ALA A 314 16.68 9.29 9.46
CA ALA A 314 17.20 9.37 8.10
C ALA A 314 16.11 9.09 7.05
N GLY A 315 15.32 8.05 7.26
CA GLY A 315 14.20 7.73 6.36
C GLY A 315 13.14 8.82 6.31
N LEU A 316 12.74 9.38 7.47
CA LEU A 316 11.82 10.51 7.54
C LEU A 316 12.39 11.76 6.83
N ALA A 317 13.66 12.08 7.05
CA ALA A 317 14.34 13.19 6.41
C ALA A 317 14.42 12.98 4.88
N GLY A 318 14.75 11.77 4.44
CA GLY A 318 14.79 11.41 3.01
C GLY A 318 13.45 11.62 2.31
N ILE A 319 12.35 11.17 2.92
CA ILE A 319 11.00 11.41 2.39
C ILE A 319 10.64 12.91 2.37
N ALA A 320 11.00 13.65 3.43
CA ALA A 320 10.73 15.08 3.47
C ALA A 320 11.48 15.84 2.37
N VAL A 321 12.73 15.47 2.10
CA VAL A 321 13.51 16.01 0.98
C VAL A 321 12.86 15.64 -0.35
N GLN A 322 12.58 14.36 -0.57
CA GLN A 322 11.97 13.87 -1.81
C GLN A 322 10.62 14.56 -2.11
N ASN A 323 9.81 14.82 -1.10
CA ASN A 323 8.54 15.53 -1.27
C ASN A 323 8.73 17.03 -1.63
N ARG A 324 9.90 17.63 -1.34
CA ARG A 324 10.22 19.01 -1.72
C ARG A 324 10.87 19.10 -3.09
N THR A 325 11.67 18.13 -3.48
CA THR A 325 12.41 18.12 -4.76
C THR A 325 11.63 17.49 -5.92
N GLY A 326 10.43 16.97 -5.64
CA GLY A 326 9.67 16.13 -6.56
C GLY A 326 10.09 14.67 -6.47
N GLY A 327 9.11 13.77 -6.38
CA GLY A 327 9.36 12.31 -6.23
C GLY A 327 9.55 11.57 -7.56
N GLY A 328 9.35 12.27 -8.67
CA GLY A 328 9.33 11.70 -10.02
C GLY A 328 8.32 12.42 -10.89
N VAL A 329 8.04 11.88 -12.07
CA VAL A 329 7.02 12.40 -12.97
C VAL A 329 5.67 11.76 -12.63
N ASN A 330 4.73 12.58 -12.19
CA ASN A 330 3.36 12.18 -11.88
C ASN A 330 2.50 12.28 -13.13
N TYR A 331 1.55 11.35 -13.29
CA TYR A 331 0.62 11.30 -14.43
C TYR A 331 -0.82 11.34 -13.95
N LEU A 332 -1.60 12.27 -14.49
CA LEU A 332 -3.04 12.39 -14.23
C LEU A 332 -3.77 12.83 -15.51
N HIS A 333 -4.60 11.94 -16.06
CA HIS A 333 -5.49 12.23 -17.19
C HIS A 333 -4.80 12.95 -18.37
N GLY A 334 -3.70 12.37 -18.86
CA GLY A 334 -2.90 12.92 -19.96
C GLY A 334 -1.97 14.08 -19.58
N ARG A 335 -1.99 14.55 -18.33
CA ARG A 335 -1.10 15.62 -17.84
C ARG A 335 0.08 15.03 -17.08
N LEU A 336 1.23 15.67 -17.19
CA LEU A 336 2.46 15.33 -16.46
C LEU A 336 2.86 16.47 -15.54
N SER A 337 3.36 16.16 -14.34
CA SER A 337 3.87 17.15 -13.38
C SER A 337 4.94 16.53 -12.48
N VAL A 338 5.95 17.30 -12.15
CA VAL A 338 6.93 16.95 -11.10
C VAL A 338 6.49 17.43 -9.71
N ASP A 339 5.62 18.43 -9.66
CA ASP A 339 5.10 19.02 -8.42
C ASP A 339 3.85 18.29 -7.90
N GLY A 340 3.35 17.30 -8.65
CA GLY A 340 2.12 16.58 -8.34
C GLY A 340 0.84 17.33 -8.74
N PHE A 341 -0.30 16.75 -8.36
CA PHE A 341 -1.65 17.28 -8.60
C PHE A 341 -2.42 17.23 -7.29
N TRP A 342 -2.98 18.35 -6.84
CA TRP A 342 -3.73 18.38 -5.58
C TRP A 342 -4.99 17.50 -5.61
N GLU A 343 -5.60 17.34 -6.79
CA GLU A 343 -6.80 16.51 -7.01
C GLU A 343 -6.49 15.01 -7.20
N TYR A 344 -5.23 14.61 -7.29
CA TYR A 344 -4.82 13.26 -7.69
C TYR A 344 -5.53 12.15 -6.90
N PHE A 345 -5.47 12.22 -5.57
CA PHE A 345 -6.02 11.14 -4.74
C PHE A 345 -7.54 11.11 -4.72
N PHE A 346 -8.22 12.24 -4.95
CA PHE A 346 -9.67 12.27 -5.13
C PHE A 346 -10.07 11.57 -6.43
N VAL A 347 -9.38 11.88 -7.54
CA VAL A 347 -9.60 11.22 -8.83
C VAL A 347 -9.24 9.74 -8.72
N ALA A 348 -8.06 9.41 -8.17
CA ALA A 348 -7.65 8.02 -7.99
C ALA A 348 -8.67 7.23 -7.16
N PHE A 349 -9.16 7.77 -6.06
CA PHE A 349 -10.20 7.13 -5.25
C PHE A 349 -11.50 6.95 -6.03
N ALA A 350 -11.94 7.94 -6.79
CA ALA A 350 -13.17 7.86 -7.56
C ALA A 350 -13.12 6.82 -8.69
N VAL A 351 -11.98 6.71 -9.42
CA VAL A 351 -11.86 5.79 -10.56
C VAL A 351 -11.36 4.40 -10.19
N LYS A 352 -10.65 4.26 -9.05
CA LYS A 352 -10.08 2.99 -8.59
C LYS A 352 -10.96 2.27 -7.56
N SER A 353 -11.88 2.93 -6.87
CA SER A 353 -12.81 2.26 -5.97
C SER A 353 -13.94 1.58 -6.75
N SER A 354 -14.36 0.38 -6.32
CA SER A 354 -15.50 -0.30 -6.92
C SER A 354 -16.78 0.54 -6.81
N LEU A 355 -17.65 0.47 -7.82
CA LEU A 355 -18.94 1.16 -7.77
C LEU A 355 -19.80 0.65 -6.61
N GLY A 356 -19.66 -0.64 -6.28
CA GLY A 356 -20.32 -1.22 -5.11
C GLY A 356 -19.88 -0.58 -3.79
N PHE A 357 -18.58 -0.36 -3.60
CA PHE A 357 -18.04 0.34 -2.43
C PHE A 357 -18.49 1.81 -2.40
N LEU A 358 -18.39 2.53 -3.52
CA LEU A 358 -18.82 3.92 -3.63
C LEU A 358 -20.33 4.07 -3.36
N ALA A 359 -21.15 3.12 -3.83
CA ALA A 359 -22.60 3.11 -3.57
C ALA A 359 -22.91 2.93 -2.08
N ILE A 360 -22.20 2.02 -1.36
CA ILE A 360 -22.32 1.88 0.09
C ILE A 360 -22.02 3.22 0.78
N LEU A 361 -20.93 3.88 0.41
CA LEU A 361 -20.55 5.18 0.99
C LEU A 361 -21.59 6.25 0.69
N ALA A 362 -22.06 6.36 -0.55
CA ALA A 362 -23.05 7.35 -0.97
C ALA A 362 -24.37 7.18 -0.22
N VAL A 363 -24.87 5.94 -0.09
CA VAL A 363 -26.09 5.65 0.68
C VAL A 363 -25.88 5.96 2.15
N ALA A 364 -24.75 5.59 2.74
CA ALA A 364 -24.45 5.91 4.15
C ALA A 364 -24.39 7.42 4.40
N CYS A 365 -23.76 8.20 3.51
CA CYS A 365 -23.74 9.66 3.57
C CYS A 365 -25.15 10.25 3.46
N GLY A 366 -25.96 9.78 2.50
CA GLY A 366 -27.35 10.21 2.33
C GLY A 366 -28.20 9.90 3.57
N VAL A 367 -28.06 8.70 4.12
CA VAL A 367 -28.75 8.29 5.37
C VAL A 367 -28.30 9.13 6.55
N ALA A 368 -26.98 9.40 6.69
CA ALA A 368 -26.46 10.23 7.77
C ALA A 368 -27.05 11.65 7.74
N ALA A 369 -27.11 12.25 6.55
CA ALA A 369 -27.67 13.58 6.36
C ALA A 369 -29.19 13.60 6.61
N PHE A 370 -29.96 12.70 5.97
CA PHE A 370 -31.42 12.64 6.09
C PHE A 370 -31.89 12.31 7.52
N ARG A 371 -31.26 11.34 8.18
CA ARG A 371 -31.57 10.92 9.54
C ARG A 371 -30.91 11.79 10.61
N ARG A 372 -30.10 12.76 10.21
CA ARG A 372 -29.33 13.66 11.08
C ARG A 372 -28.52 12.89 12.13
N VAL A 373 -27.79 11.86 11.69
CA VAL A 373 -26.97 11.02 12.58
C VAL A 373 -25.91 11.90 13.23
N ARG A 374 -25.97 12.02 14.55
CA ARG A 374 -24.95 12.79 15.30
C ARG A 374 -23.69 11.95 15.45
N PRO A 375 -22.53 12.45 15.04
CA PRO A 375 -21.28 11.73 15.21
C PRO A 375 -20.89 11.67 16.69
N ASP A 376 -20.57 10.48 17.14
CA ASP A 376 -19.87 10.23 18.41
C ASP A 376 -18.36 10.12 18.16
N VAL A 377 -17.58 9.89 19.23
CA VAL A 377 -16.12 9.75 19.12
C VAL A 377 -15.71 8.60 18.22
N VAL A 378 -16.44 7.48 18.24
CA VAL A 378 -16.14 6.33 17.38
C VAL A 378 -16.29 6.72 15.91
N LEU A 379 -17.43 7.31 15.56
CA LEU A 379 -17.68 7.72 14.16
C LEU A 379 -16.69 8.79 13.71
N LEU A 380 -16.36 9.79 14.56
CA LEU A 380 -15.33 10.78 14.26
C LEU A 380 -13.94 10.14 14.08
N THR A 381 -13.60 9.13 14.89
CA THR A 381 -12.35 8.37 14.75
C THR A 381 -12.25 7.61 13.41
N LEU A 382 -13.36 7.24 12.81
CA LEU A 382 -13.40 6.54 11.54
C LEU A 382 -13.48 7.48 10.32
N VAL A 383 -14.00 8.70 10.48
CA VAL A 383 -14.22 9.65 9.37
C VAL A 383 -13.12 10.70 9.25
N LEU A 384 -12.63 11.24 10.38
CA LEU A 384 -11.63 12.31 10.34
C LEU A 384 -10.27 11.86 9.79
N PRO A 385 -9.74 10.65 10.10
CA PRO A 385 -8.47 10.20 9.52
C PRO A 385 -8.47 10.08 7.99
N PRO A 386 -9.49 9.49 7.33
CA PRO A 386 -9.61 9.56 5.88
C PRO A 386 -9.58 10.99 5.32
N ALA A 387 -10.34 11.91 5.91
CA ALA A 387 -10.32 13.31 5.49
C ALA A 387 -8.91 13.94 5.65
N TYR A 388 -8.24 13.66 6.77
CA TYR A 388 -6.87 14.13 7.00
C TYR A 388 -5.87 13.54 6.00
N LEU A 389 -5.99 12.25 5.63
CA LEU A 389 -5.15 11.64 4.60
C LEU A 389 -5.35 12.28 3.23
N PHE A 390 -6.59 12.58 2.84
CA PHE A 390 -6.85 13.33 1.60
C PHE A 390 -6.26 14.73 1.64
N LEU A 391 -6.43 15.47 2.76
CA LEU A 391 -5.86 16.80 2.91
C LEU A 391 -4.33 16.81 2.85
N THR A 392 -3.67 15.83 3.48
CA THR A 392 -2.20 15.70 3.37
C THR A 392 -1.80 15.26 1.97
N GLY A 393 -2.60 14.45 1.30
CA GLY A 393 -2.41 14.04 -0.09
C GLY A 393 -2.44 15.20 -1.08
N MET A 394 -3.24 16.26 -0.81
CA MET A 394 -3.28 17.47 -1.64
C MET A 394 -1.96 18.24 -1.64
N ALA A 395 -1.16 18.11 -0.59
CA ALA A 395 0.09 18.85 -0.40
C ALA A 395 1.34 18.02 -0.79
N THR A 396 1.16 16.78 -1.30
CA THR A 396 2.30 15.95 -1.70
C THR A 396 2.59 16.06 -3.19
N SER A 397 3.86 16.15 -3.53
CA SER A 397 4.34 16.04 -4.92
C SER A 397 4.47 14.59 -5.40
N TYR A 398 4.18 13.59 -4.55
CA TYR A 398 4.38 12.17 -4.82
C TYR A 398 3.05 11.47 -5.10
N ASN A 399 2.61 11.52 -6.37
CA ASN A 399 1.30 11.02 -6.83
C ASN A 399 1.47 9.76 -7.70
N ILE A 400 1.83 8.64 -7.11
CA ILE A 400 2.17 7.41 -7.85
C ILE A 400 1.17 6.26 -7.68
N GLY A 401 0.11 6.42 -6.88
CA GLY A 401 -0.90 5.37 -6.80
C GLY A 401 -1.91 5.51 -5.65
N ILE A 402 -3.08 4.90 -5.87
CA ILE A 402 -4.14 4.76 -4.85
C ILE A 402 -3.64 4.02 -3.59
N ARG A 403 -2.54 3.27 -3.71
CA ARG A 403 -1.91 2.53 -2.61
C ARG A 403 -1.61 3.39 -1.38
N HIS A 404 -1.37 4.68 -1.57
CA HIS A 404 -1.16 5.62 -0.46
C HIS A 404 -2.44 5.89 0.34
N MET A 405 -3.61 5.63 -0.25
CA MET A 405 -4.93 5.81 0.35
C MET A 405 -5.57 4.50 0.84
N LEU A 406 -4.87 3.36 0.82
CA LEU A 406 -5.44 2.09 1.31
C LEU A 406 -5.98 2.15 2.75
N PRO A 407 -5.41 2.93 3.70
CA PRO A 407 -5.99 3.08 5.03
C PRO A 407 -7.42 3.64 5.04
N VAL A 408 -7.81 4.37 3.99
CA VAL A 408 -9.14 4.99 3.87
C VAL A 408 -10.25 3.94 3.75
N TYR A 409 -10.01 2.82 3.06
CA TYR A 409 -11.02 1.80 2.76
C TYR A 409 -11.64 1.16 4.01
N PRO A 410 -10.86 0.55 4.95
CA PRO A 410 -11.45 -0.07 6.13
C PRO A 410 -12.08 0.94 7.09
N LEU A 411 -11.54 2.17 7.15
CA LEU A 411 -12.08 3.23 8.02
C LEU A 411 -13.43 3.73 7.51
N LEU A 412 -13.54 4.08 6.22
CA LEU A 412 -14.79 4.56 5.63
C LEU A 412 -15.86 3.47 5.60
N LEU A 413 -15.48 2.22 5.30
CA LEU A 413 -16.44 1.11 5.34
C LEU A 413 -17.01 0.92 6.75
N ALA A 414 -16.15 0.88 7.77
CA ALA A 414 -16.60 0.76 9.16
C ALA A 414 -17.53 1.92 9.56
N ALA A 415 -17.19 3.15 9.17
CA ALA A 415 -18.05 4.31 9.38
C ALA A 415 -19.42 4.16 8.70
N ALA A 416 -19.43 3.76 7.43
CA ALA A 416 -20.66 3.55 6.65
C ALA A 416 -21.54 2.48 7.27
N VAL A 417 -20.97 1.34 7.66
CA VAL A 417 -21.70 0.26 8.35
C VAL A 417 -22.32 0.76 9.65
N LEU A 418 -21.56 1.49 10.47
CA LEU A 418 -22.08 2.04 11.72
C LEU A 418 -23.22 3.03 11.50
N VAL A 419 -23.13 3.91 10.50
CA VAL A 419 -24.20 4.84 10.13
C VAL A 419 -25.45 4.07 9.72
N LEU A 420 -25.32 3.10 8.82
CA LEU A 420 -26.46 2.33 8.32
C LEU A 420 -27.17 1.55 9.42
N PHE A 421 -26.44 0.82 10.27
CA PHE A 421 -27.03 0.03 11.35
C PHE A 421 -27.58 0.87 12.51
N ARG A 422 -27.09 2.10 12.70
CA ARG A 422 -27.65 3.03 13.69
C ARG A 422 -28.91 3.73 13.23
N ALA A 423 -29.04 3.99 11.91
CA ALA A 423 -30.08 4.84 11.35
C ALA A 423 -31.22 4.08 10.66
N LEU A 424 -30.99 2.84 10.24
CA LEU A 424 -31.93 1.99 9.52
C LEU A 424 -32.28 0.72 10.30
N PRO A 425 -33.42 0.07 10.01
CA PRO A 425 -33.66 -1.30 10.45
C PRO A 425 -32.56 -2.23 9.97
N ALA A 426 -32.13 -3.18 10.79
CA ALA A 426 -30.99 -4.08 10.49
C ALA A 426 -31.13 -4.79 9.13
N ARG A 427 -32.34 -5.20 8.72
CA ARG A 427 -32.60 -5.81 7.40
C ARG A 427 -32.32 -4.84 6.26
N ALA A 428 -32.70 -3.57 6.38
CA ALA A 428 -32.45 -2.57 5.35
C ALA A 428 -30.95 -2.22 5.26
N ALA A 429 -30.28 -2.04 6.40
CA ALA A 429 -28.84 -1.82 6.44
C ALA A 429 -28.08 -3.00 5.80
N ALA A 430 -28.46 -4.24 6.14
CA ALA A 430 -27.89 -5.44 5.58
C ALA A 430 -28.14 -5.55 4.06
N ALA A 431 -29.34 -5.20 3.59
CA ALA A 431 -29.65 -5.21 2.17
C ALA A 431 -28.77 -4.23 1.35
N VAL A 432 -28.54 -3.02 1.88
CA VAL A 432 -27.63 -2.03 1.25
C VAL A 432 -26.22 -2.57 1.17
N LEU A 433 -25.69 -3.10 2.27
CA LEU A 433 -24.33 -3.65 2.30
C LEU A 433 -24.19 -4.86 1.39
N LEU A 434 -25.16 -5.78 1.41
CA LEU A 434 -25.14 -6.97 0.56
C LEU A 434 -25.18 -6.59 -0.91
N ALA A 435 -26.09 -5.69 -1.30
CA ALA A 435 -26.19 -5.24 -2.69
C ALA A 435 -24.90 -4.57 -3.18
N GLY A 436 -24.32 -3.67 -2.39
CA GLY A 436 -23.03 -3.04 -2.72
C GLY A 436 -21.88 -4.05 -2.77
N THR A 437 -21.82 -5.00 -1.82
CA THR A 437 -20.78 -6.05 -1.82
C THR A 437 -20.93 -7.02 -3.00
N VAL A 438 -22.15 -7.38 -3.40
CA VAL A 438 -22.38 -8.23 -4.58
C VAL A 438 -21.96 -7.52 -5.87
N LEU A 439 -22.30 -6.23 -6.00
CA LEU A 439 -21.82 -5.43 -7.13
C LEU A 439 -20.29 -5.37 -7.16
N GLN A 440 -19.65 -5.05 -6.04
CA GLN A 440 -18.20 -5.03 -5.90
C GLN A 440 -17.57 -6.37 -6.25
N LEU A 441 -18.12 -7.49 -5.74
CA LEU A 441 -17.63 -8.84 -6.07
C LEU A 441 -17.73 -9.11 -7.57
N GLY A 442 -18.82 -8.69 -8.22
CA GLY A 442 -18.96 -8.80 -9.66
C GLY A 442 -17.89 -8.03 -10.43
N GLU A 443 -17.59 -6.79 -10.01
CA GLU A 443 -16.52 -5.97 -10.59
C GLU A 443 -15.13 -6.64 -10.37
N THR A 444 -14.87 -7.14 -9.16
CA THR A 444 -13.61 -7.80 -8.80
C THR A 444 -13.40 -9.07 -9.62
N LEU A 445 -14.39 -9.97 -9.68
CA LEU A 445 -14.30 -11.23 -10.45
C LEU A 445 -14.16 -10.99 -11.95
N ARG A 446 -14.72 -9.90 -12.47
CA ARG A 446 -14.60 -9.53 -13.90
C ARG A 446 -13.18 -9.12 -14.27
N VAL A 447 -12.44 -8.51 -13.33
CA VAL A 447 -11.06 -8.06 -13.56
C VAL A 447 -10.05 -9.11 -13.13
N HIS A 448 -10.42 -10.03 -12.22
CA HIS A 448 -9.53 -11.11 -11.78
C HIS A 448 -8.98 -11.92 -12.97
N PRO A 449 -7.68 -12.20 -12.99
CA PRO A 449 -6.63 -12.01 -12.00
C PRO A 449 -5.76 -10.74 -12.22
N HIS A 450 -6.35 -9.59 -12.53
CA HIS A 450 -5.65 -8.35 -12.87
C HIS A 450 -6.05 -7.20 -11.94
N GLU A 451 -6.22 -7.46 -10.64
CA GLU A 451 -6.73 -6.51 -9.66
C GLU A 451 -5.89 -5.24 -9.55
N LEU A 452 -4.57 -5.32 -9.78
CA LEU A 452 -3.69 -4.13 -9.80
C LEU A 452 -4.13 -3.12 -10.86
N SER A 453 -4.60 -3.62 -12.01
CA SER A 453 -5.11 -2.81 -13.12
C SER A 453 -6.59 -2.47 -13.00
N PHE A 454 -7.22 -2.69 -11.84
CA PHE A 454 -8.64 -2.38 -11.64
C PHE A 454 -8.94 -0.89 -11.84
N PHE A 455 -9.94 -0.60 -12.63
CA PHE A 455 -10.66 0.67 -12.72
C PHE A 455 -12.14 0.36 -12.80
N ASN A 456 -12.97 1.17 -12.17
CA ASN A 456 -14.41 0.92 -12.20
C ASN A 456 -15.03 1.22 -13.58
N GLU A 457 -16.24 0.73 -13.82
CA GLU A 457 -16.92 0.87 -15.11
C GLU A 457 -17.26 2.33 -15.46
N ALA A 458 -17.45 3.21 -14.46
CA ALA A 458 -17.68 4.63 -14.71
C ALA A 458 -16.43 5.33 -15.30
N ALA A 459 -15.24 4.81 -15.02
CA ALA A 459 -13.98 5.24 -15.63
C ALA A 459 -13.71 4.57 -17.00
N GLY A 460 -14.59 3.68 -17.46
CA GLY A 460 -14.42 2.88 -18.68
C GLY A 460 -13.68 1.56 -18.45
N GLY A 461 -13.56 1.10 -17.19
CA GLY A 461 -12.92 -0.14 -16.80
C GLY A 461 -11.40 -0.15 -16.98
N PRO A 462 -10.75 -1.31 -16.72
CA PRO A 462 -9.28 -1.44 -16.79
C PRO A 462 -8.70 -1.13 -18.17
N ALA A 463 -9.44 -1.42 -19.24
CA ALA A 463 -9.01 -1.17 -20.61
C ALA A 463 -8.80 0.33 -20.91
N ASN A 464 -9.50 1.21 -20.19
CA ASN A 464 -9.38 2.67 -20.31
C ASN A 464 -8.50 3.27 -19.18
N GLY A 465 -7.92 2.45 -18.32
CA GLY A 465 -7.16 2.90 -17.14
C GLY A 465 -6.02 3.85 -17.47
N ALA A 466 -5.31 3.59 -18.58
CA ALA A 466 -4.20 4.44 -19.04
C ALA A 466 -4.59 5.88 -19.37
N ALA A 467 -5.87 6.14 -19.67
CA ALA A 467 -6.37 7.50 -19.88
C ALA A 467 -6.47 8.29 -18.56
N TRP A 468 -6.60 7.62 -17.43
CA TRP A 468 -6.77 8.24 -16.11
C TRP A 468 -5.47 8.29 -15.31
N LEU A 469 -4.88 7.13 -15.07
CA LEU A 469 -3.72 6.96 -14.16
C LEU A 469 -2.78 5.90 -14.74
N ASN A 470 -1.53 5.92 -14.28
CA ASN A 470 -0.54 4.90 -14.62
C ASN A 470 0.31 4.55 -13.39
N ASP A 471 1.54 4.02 -13.58
CA ASP A 471 2.39 3.54 -12.50
C ASP A 471 1.65 2.44 -11.69
N SER A 472 1.81 2.39 -10.40
CA SER A 472 1.21 1.38 -9.51
C SER A 472 -0.34 1.33 -9.51
N ASN A 473 -1.02 2.13 -10.34
CA ASN A 473 -2.46 2.01 -10.57
C ASN A 473 -2.82 1.09 -11.74
N LEU A 474 -1.90 0.88 -12.71
CA LEU A 474 -2.16 0.14 -13.94
C LEU A 474 -1.00 -0.75 -14.35
N ASP A 475 0.19 -0.15 -14.52
CA ASP A 475 1.40 -0.79 -15.01
C ASP A 475 2.54 -0.58 -14.02
N TRP A 476 2.75 -1.56 -13.18
CA TRP A 476 3.85 -1.63 -12.23
C TRP A 476 4.82 -2.76 -12.56
N GLY A 477 4.64 -3.39 -13.74
CA GLY A 477 5.47 -4.46 -14.25
C GLY A 477 4.95 -5.88 -14.00
N GLN A 478 3.75 -6.05 -13.49
CA GLN A 478 3.17 -7.33 -13.09
C GLN A 478 2.93 -8.31 -14.25
N ASP A 479 2.82 -7.84 -15.51
CA ASP A 479 2.36 -8.68 -16.63
C ASP A 479 3.46 -9.28 -17.50
N LEU A 480 4.75 -9.16 -17.14
CA LEU A 480 5.86 -9.72 -17.95
C LEU A 480 5.79 -11.24 -18.08
N GLY A 481 5.48 -11.96 -17.02
CA GLY A 481 5.32 -13.42 -17.05
C GLY A 481 4.14 -13.85 -17.93
N ARG A 482 3.03 -13.11 -17.89
CA ARG A 482 1.88 -13.29 -18.78
C ARG A 482 2.22 -13.01 -20.23
N LEU A 483 2.99 -11.93 -20.49
CA LEU A 483 3.50 -11.59 -21.82
C LEU A 483 4.34 -12.74 -22.39
N ALA A 484 5.31 -13.21 -21.64
CA ALA A 484 6.19 -14.31 -22.07
C ALA A 484 5.40 -15.58 -22.44
N ARG A 485 4.39 -15.93 -21.65
CA ARG A 485 3.48 -17.03 -21.95
C ARG A 485 2.71 -16.78 -23.24
N ARG A 486 2.12 -15.60 -23.40
CA ARG A 486 1.34 -15.21 -24.56
C ARG A 486 2.17 -15.24 -25.85
N LEU A 487 3.42 -14.75 -25.81
CA LEU A 487 4.34 -14.78 -26.94
C LEU A 487 4.70 -16.22 -27.35
N ARG A 488 4.94 -17.10 -26.38
CA ARG A 488 5.18 -18.54 -26.66
C ARG A 488 3.96 -19.22 -27.29
N GLU A 489 2.76 -19.01 -26.76
CA GLU A 489 1.51 -19.56 -27.29
C GLU A 489 1.26 -19.14 -28.75
N ARG A 490 1.68 -17.91 -29.12
CA ARG A 490 1.57 -17.38 -30.48
C ARG A 490 2.73 -17.79 -31.40
N GLY A 491 3.81 -18.34 -30.85
CA GLY A 491 5.07 -18.58 -31.61
C GLY A 491 5.82 -17.29 -32.00
N ASP A 492 5.55 -16.19 -31.31
CA ASP A 492 6.04 -14.85 -31.65
C ASP A 492 7.24 -14.40 -30.81
N GLU A 493 7.75 -15.21 -29.87
CA GLU A 493 8.76 -14.79 -28.90
C GLU A 493 10.06 -14.27 -29.59
N GLU A 494 10.57 -14.97 -30.62
CA GLU A 494 11.80 -14.59 -31.34
C GLU A 494 11.63 -13.31 -32.18
N ARG A 495 10.40 -12.99 -32.58
CA ARG A 495 10.07 -11.83 -33.39
C ARG A 495 9.78 -10.58 -32.56
N ALA A 496 9.54 -10.75 -31.26
CA ALA A 496 9.11 -9.69 -30.38
C ALA A 496 10.28 -8.85 -29.86
N THR A 497 10.15 -7.54 -29.93
CA THR A 497 10.98 -6.59 -29.18
C THR A 497 10.19 -6.11 -27.96
N ILE A 498 10.75 -6.24 -26.77
CA ILE A 498 10.07 -5.93 -25.51
C ILE A 498 10.65 -4.65 -24.92
N ALA A 499 9.81 -3.63 -24.82
CA ALA A 499 10.06 -2.40 -24.06
C ALA A 499 9.24 -2.48 -22.75
N TYR A 500 9.93 -2.76 -21.65
CA TYR A 500 9.29 -3.12 -20.38
C TYR A 500 9.66 -2.17 -19.26
N PHE A 501 8.68 -1.82 -18.44
CA PHE A 501 8.81 -1.14 -17.15
C PHE A 501 8.41 -2.10 -16.03
N GLY A 502 9.29 -2.36 -15.09
CA GLY A 502 8.99 -3.22 -13.95
C GLY A 502 10.21 -3.90 -13.34
N GLY A 503 9.97 -4.68 -12.28
CA GLY A 503 10.99 -5.42 -11.53
C GLY A 503 11.36 -6.79 -12.11
N GLY A 504 10.66 -7.24 -13.17
CA GLY A 504 10.95 -8.50 -13.84
C GLY A 504 12.18 -8.44 -14.72
N ASP A 505 12.80 -9.60 -14.98
CA ASP A 505 13.95 -9.74 -15.88
C ASP A 505 13.50 -10.32 -17.22
N VAL A 506 13.54 -9.50 -18.29
CA VAL A 506 13.06 -9.92 -19.62
C VAL A 506 13.82 -11.16 -20.11
N PRO A 507 15.17 -11.23 -20.05
CA PRO A 507 15.90 -12.43 -20.43
C PRO A 507 15.51 -13.71 -19.68
N TYR A 508 15.09 -13.59 -18.41
CA TYR A 508 14.60 -14.73 -17.64
C TYR A 508 13.23 -15.23 -18.15
N TYR A 509 12.28 -14.31 -18.34
CA TYR A 509 10.90 -14.66 -18.72
C TYR A 509 10.74 -14.99 -20.20
N ALA A 510 11.43 -14.24 -21.09
CA ALA A 510 11.35 -14.34 -22.54
C ALA A 510 12.76 -14.35 -23.16
N PRO A 511 13.53 -15.45 -23.01
CA PRO A 511 14.95 -15.49 -23.36
C PRO A 511 15.23 -15.37 -24.87
N ARG A 512 14.24 -15.61 -25.73
CA ARG A 512 14.38 -15.49 -27.18
C ARG A 512 13.91 -14.14 -27.72
N ALA A 513 13.24 -13.32 -26.91
CA ALA A 513 12.80 -11.99 -27.31
C ALA A 513 13.95 -10.99 -27.29
N THR A 514 13.85 -9.98 -28.13
CA THR A 514 14.80 -8.85 -28.11
C THR A 514 14.42 -7.87 -27.01
N VAL A 515 15.38 -7.52 -26.14
CA VAL A 515 15.17 -6.46 -25.12
C VAL A 515 15.44 -5.10 -25.76
N PHE A 516 14.49 -4.19 -25.66
CA PHE A 516 14.72 -2.82 -26.11
C PHE A 516 15.58 -2.06 -25.10
N VAL A 517 16.72 -1.57 -25.57
CA VAL A 517 17.61 -0.68 -24.80
C VAL A 517 17.42 0.74 -25.33
N PRO A 518 16.80 1.67 -24.57
CA PRO A 518 16.42 2.99 -25.10
C PRO A 518 17.59 3.82 -25.59
N ALA A 519 18.73 3.78 -24.89
CA ALA A 519 19.92 4.52 -25.28
C ALA A 519 20.59 3.88 -26.51
N GLY A 520 20.37 4.45 -27.68
CA GLY A 520 21.05 4.07 -28.91
C GLY A 520 20.40 3.01 -29.79
N ALA A 521 19.36 2.29 -29.31
CA ALA A 521 18.70 1.28 -30.13
C ALA A 521 17.76 1.92 -31.18
N PRO A 522 17.81 1.51 -32.47
CA PRO A 522 16.84 1.97 -33.44
C PRO A 522 15.47 1.31 -33.24
N VAL A 523 14.40 2.06 -33.49
CA VAL A 523 13.04 1.50 -33.52
C VAL A 523 12.77 0.94 -34.91
N ARG A 524 12.87 -0.39 -35.04
CA ARG A 524 12.72 -1.14 -36.30
C ARG A 524 11.25 -1.57 -36.49
N PRO A 525 10.81 -1.80 -37.74
CA PRO A 525 9.55 -2.48 -38.01
C PRO A 525 9.50 -3.88 -37.37
N GLY A 526 8.31 -4.36 -37.03
CA GLY A 526 8.09 -5.68 -36.44
C GLY A 526 7.20 -5.66 -35.22
N LEU A 527 7.16 -6.76 -34.49
CA LEU A 527 6.31 -6.94 -33.32
C LEU A 527 6.97 -6.33 -32.06
N TRP A 528 6.24 -5.42 -31.42
CA TRP A 528 6.67 -4.75 -30.20
C TRP A 528 5.70 -4.98 -29.07
N ALA A 529 6.21 -5.39 -27.92
CA ALA A 529 5.46 -5.43 -26.68
C ALA A 529 5.90 -4.24 -25.82
N VAL A 530 4.99 -3.31 -25.53
CA VAL A 530 5.34 -2.04 -24.90
C VAL A 530 4.50 -1.85 -23.62
N SER A 531 5.16 -1.62 -22.50
CA SER A 531 4.56 -1.23 -21.23
C SER A 531 3.82 0.09 -21.34
N SER A 532 2.62 0.16 -20.77
CA SER A 532 1.76 1.36 -20.75
C SER A 532 2.47 2.55 -20.11
N PHE A 533 3.23 2.33 -19.03
CA PHE A 533 4.02 3.37 -18.37
C PHE A 533 5.00 4.05 -19.34
N LEU A 534 5.69 3.28 -20.17
CA LEU A 534 6.66 3.84 -21.13
C LEU A 534 5.99 4.70 -22.20
N MET A 535 4.74 4.40 -22.54
CA MET A 535 3.98 5.18 -23.51
C MET A 535 3.45 6.49 -22.92
N CYS A 536 3.04 6.52 -21.67
CA CYS A 536 2.47 7.74 -21.08
C CYS A 536 3.50 8.71 -20.53
N CYS A 537 4.53 8.23 -19.85
CA CYS A 537 5.45 9.04 -19.05
C CYS A 537 6.91 8.55 -19.08
N GLY A 538 7.21 7.47 -19.81
CA GLY A 538 8.54 6.89 -19.87
C GLY A 538 9.66 7.87 -20.25
N PRO A 539 9.54 8.63 -21.36
CA PRO A 539 10.57 9.61 -21.75
C PRO A 539 10.83 10.66 -20.67
N GLU A 540 9.76 11.23 -20.12
CA GLU A 540 9.83 12.29 -19.12
C GLU A 540 10.39 11.78 -17.79
N ALA A 541 9.97 10.59 -17.35
CA ALA A 541 10.49 9.96 -16.14
C ALA A 541 11.98 9.61 -16.28
N THR A 542 12.40 9.10 -17.44
CA THR A 542 13.81 8.75 -17.72
C THR A 542 14.69 10.01 -17.75
N ALA A 543 14.20 11.09 -18.35
CA ALA A 543 14.89 12.38 -18.36
C ALA A 543 15.01 12.96 -16.94
N PHE A 544 13.94 12.87 -16.13
CA PHE A 544 13.94 13.32 -14.74
C PHE A 544 15.01 12.61 -13.90
N HIS A 545 15.23 11.33 -14.16
CA HIS A 545 16.29 10.55 -13.50
C HIS A 545 17.70 10.71 -14.10
N GLY A 546 17.88 11.65 -15.01
CA GLY A 546 19.20 12.03 -15.51
C GLY A 546 19.74 11.16 -16.65
N ASP A 547 18.86 10.42 -17.37
CA ASP A 547 19.23 9.69 -18.60
C ASP A 547 18.58 10.31 -19.85
N PRO A 548 19.16 11.38 -20.41
CA PRO A 548 18.63 12.02 -21.61
C PRO A 548 18.71 11.14 -22.87
N ALA A 549 19.69 10.23 -22.95
CA ALA A 549 19.83 9.33 -24.09
C ALA A 549 18.72 8.27 -24.10
N GLY A 550 18.44 7.69 -22.94
CA GLY A 550 17.31 6.77 -22.75
C GLY A 550 15.98 7.46 -23.02
N ALA A 551 15.79 8.67 -22.50
CA ALA A 551 14.59 9.48 -22.74
C ALA A 551 14.35 9.74 -24.24
N ALA A 552 15.39 10.11 -24.98
CA ALA A 552 15.30 10.30 -26.44
C ALA A 552 14.92 9.00 -27.16
N GLY A 553 15.44 7.85 -26.72
CA GLY A 553 15.08 6.54 -27.27
C GLY A 553 13.62 6.17 -27.03
N LEU A 554 13.14 6.38 -25.80
CA LEU A 554 11.72 6.16 -25.47
C LEU A 554 10.79 7.13 -26.21
N PHE A 555 11.21 8.37 -26.42
CA PHE A 555 10.47 9.33 -27.24
C PHE A 555 10.33 8.84 -28.69
N ARG A 556 11.42 8.35 -29.30
CA ARG A 556 11.37 7.75 -30.65
C ARG A 556 10.44 6.53 -30.71
N LEU A 557 10.46 5.67 -29.67
CA LEU A 557 9.55 4.53 -29.58
C LEU A 557 8.10 5.01 -29.52
N ARG A 558 7.78 5.94 -28.62
CA ARG A 558 6.43 6.52 -28.47
C ARG A 558 5.94 7.13 -29.78
N GLN A 559 6.77 7.90 -30.48
CA GLN A 559 6.46 8.47 -31.77
C GLN A 559 6.21 7.38 -32.82
N ALA A 560 7.07 6.36 -32.91
CA ALA A 560 6.92 5.28 -33.88
C ALA A 560 5.62 4.48 -33.62
N VAL A 561 5.31 4.15 -32.37
CA VAL A 561 4.07 3.47 -32.00
C VAL A 561 2.85 4.32 -32.36
N SER A 562 2.88 5.63 -32.06
CA SER A 562 1.73 6.53 -32.31
C SER A 562 1.49 6.79 -33.79
N THR A 563 2.53 6.77 -34.64
CA THR A 563 2.40 7.11 -36.08
C THR A 563 2.21 5.90 -36.98
N ARG A 564 2.77 4.75 -36.64
CA ARG A 564 2.79 3.56 -37.51
C ARG A 564 2.56 2.23 -36.79
N GLY A 565 2.27 2.28 -35.48
CA GLY A 565 1.93 1.10 -34.68
C GLY A 565 0.46 0.75 -34.82
N MET A 566 0.16 -0.51 -35.09
CA MET A 566 -1.17 -1.09 -35.01
C MET A 566 -1.22 -2.01 -33.80
N ALA A 567 -2.09 -1.72 -32.85
CA ALA A 567 -2.31 -2.61 -31.71
C ALA A 567 -2.91 -3.93 -32.20
N VAL A 568 -2.22 -5.04 -31.92
CA VAL A 568 -2.61 -6.39 -32.38
C VAL A 568 -3.04 -7.28 -31.22
N ASP A 569 -2.60 -6.98 -30.00
CA ASP A 569 -3.00 -7.73 -28.79
C ASP A 569 -2.73 -6.89 -27.55
N ARG A 570 -3.30 -7.31 -26.40
CA ARG A 570 -3.04 -6.71 -25.08
C ARG A 570 -2.88 -7.83 -24.05
N VAL A 571 -1.86 -7.72 -23.21
CA VAL A 571 -1.58 -8.67 -22.15
C VAL A 571 -1.82 -8.01 -20.79
N GLY A 572 -2.69 -8.62 -19.99
CA GLY A 572 -3.23 -7.94 -18.83
C GLY A 572 -3.89 -6.64 -19.27
N TYR A 573 -3.60 -5.58 -18.59
CA TYR A 573 -4.00 -4.23 -19.04
C TYR A 573 -2.80 -3.29 -19.14
N SER A 574 -1.61 -3.79 -18.79
CA SER A 574 -0.39 -2.99 -18.66
C SER A 574 0.53 -3.06 -19.91
N ILE A 575 0.45 -4.10 -20.73
CA ILE A 575 1.31 -4.27 -21.90
C ILE A 575 0.47 -4.40 -23.16
N VAL A 576 0.82 -3.61 -24.19
CA VAL A 576 0.17 -3.67 -25.50
C VAL A 576 1.17 -4.18 -26.54
N LEU A 577 0.72 -5.11 -27.39
CA LEU A 577 1.48 -5.59 -28.54
C LEU A 577 1.12 -4.74 -29.75
N TYR A 578 2.15 -4.21 -30.41
CA TYR A 578 2.03 -3.41 -31.63
C TYR A 578 2.77 -4.07 -32.78
N ASP A 579 2.16 -4.08 -33.96
CA ASP A 579 2.85 -4.32 -35.23
C ASP A 579 3.28 -2.97 -35.81
N LEU A 580 4.59 -2.70 -35.80
CA LEU A 580 5.16 -1.48 -36.35
C LEU A 580 5.47 -1.69 -37.83
N LYS A 581 4.77 -0.96 -38.70
CA LYS A 581 4.97 -0.99 -40.15
C LYS A 581 6.24 -0.23 -40.55
N GLU A 582 6.74 -0.53 -41.74
CA GLU A 582 7.82 0.24 -42.35
C GLU A 582 7.41 1.70 -42.56
N GLN A 583 8.38 2.59 -42.44
CA GLN A 583 8.16 4.01 -42.73
C GLN A 583 8.00 4.14 -44.24
N LYS A 584 6.81 4.51 -44.70
CA LYS A 584 6.66 4.89 -46.11
C LYS A 584 7.59 6.07 -46.35
N ARG A 585 8.54 5.89 -47.30
CA ARG A 585 9.45 6.95 -47.79
C ARG A 585 8.65 8.06 -48.46
#